data_6fc33b363960edcb76bb5fffe1a60901
#
_entry.id   6fc33b363960edcb76bb5fffe1a60901
#
_cell.length_a   1.000
_cell.length_b   1.000
_cell.length_c   1.000
_cell.angle_alpha   90.00
_cell.angle_beta   90.00
_cell.angle_gamma   90.00
#
_symmetry.space_group_name_H-M   'P 1'
#
loop_
_entity.id
_entity.type
_entity.pdbx_description
1 polymer ?
#
loop_
_entity_poly.entity_id
_entity_poly.type
_entity_poly.pdbx_seq_one_letter_code
_entity_poly.pdbx_strand_id
1 'polypeptide(L)'
;MAQIRKPIHDDGPVNAGEQRLLDHLDLKLPSNYIIIPNLNIAITGQNRVMKYWEYDCIIVAPHAVYHIENKDWAGNLEGDDWAWFRSGQEVANPHKTAGLKSRILASKIKNQHPDWRFGQILTAITLSHPQQSKFGLDPTCDCYKQTFTLGEDLIEFLTKPELVGRTPGMIMDIQSQLVDLLSGQSVERRRAERKEIFNYLIEEVLQETEEFTEYLCVPKLIATARYKVREYPLDVVGKSPEELNKLSLMVQNASFAQDKIGASPFIVKTDCRMNEEQTYYYEISRYQDESSLRSKLRQKTFKQTDKISIILDVANALKAAHKEQVYHRDVCPENIFVYEGGKAALANFGMAWFVEHSDLSFTVKKDTNINSPYTAPEFLEGDVCSGSDIFALGVIFYELMTGKLPFDSCLTFTSALGGLLTEDLMPSKVSKDLPEWMDEVVKHTIVADPFKRWQEADEFIEFINNSMEEEQKKTIEAQNAKAGNNTTSQPKDAYLKDMKPGVKVTPSMTLHEILGRGGFGRVFKVWHDMQKQFLAIKIFERDASVDNAINEFEAFK
;
A
#
# COMPACT_ATOMS: atom_id res chain seq x y z
N MET A 1 19.68 -26.89 28.86
CA MET A 1 19.58 -27.06 27.41
C MET A 1 18.23 -27.65 27.10
N ALA A 2 17.53 -27.11 26.15
CA ALA A 2 16.25 -27.63 25.64
C ALA A 2 16.43 -28.99 24.97
N GLN A 3 15.34 -29.65 24.60
CA GLN A 3 15.39 -30.88 23.84
C GLN A 3 15.10 -30.57 22.38
N ILE A 4 16.02 -30.86 21.48
CA ILE A 4 15.79 -30.72 20.04
C ILE A 4 15.18 -32.04 19.54
N ARG A 5 13.97 -31.97 19.00
CA ARG A 5 13.28 -33.10 18.39
C ARG A 5 13.19 -32.87 16.87
N LYS A 6 14.07 -33.52 16.14
CA LYS A 6 14.08 -33.43 14.68
C LYS A 6 12.82 -34.07 14.08
N PRO A 7 12.17 -33.42 13.12
CA PRO A 7 11.10 -34.03 12.33
C PRO A 7 11.59 -35.29 11.56
N ILE A 8 10.67 -36.13 11.11
CA ILE A 8 11.00 -37.32 10.31
C ILE A 8 11.73 -36.93 9.02
N HIS A 9 11.32 -35.81 8.40
CA HIS A 9 11.99 -35.20 7.27
C HIS A 9 12.58 -33.88 7.73
N ASP A 10 13.83 -33.89 8.17
CA ASP A 10 14.61 -32.72 8.58
C ASP A 10 15.72 -32.49 7.58
N ASP A 11 15.56 -31.48 6.72
CA ASP A 11 16.57 -31.08 5.73
C ASP A 11 17.66 -30.18 6.34
N GLY A 12 17.59 -29.93 7.65
CA GLY A 12 18.46 -29.01 8.38
C GLY A 12 18.12 -27.53 8.15
N PRO A 13 18.83 -26.63 8.83
CA PRO A 13 18.64 -25.19 8.65
C PRO A 13 18.97 -24.75 7.23
N VAL A 14 18.11 -23.89 6.68
CA VAL A 14 18.22 -23.40 5.29
C VAL A 14 19.36 -22.39 5.15
N ASN A 15 19.63 -21.64 6.23
CA ASN A 15 20.61 -20.56 6.23
C ASN A 15 21.28 -20.42 7.61
N ALA A 16 22.36 -19.61 7.63
CA ALA A 16 23.10 -19.36 8.86
C ALA A 16 22.26 -18.67 9.96
N GLY A 17 21.22 -17.93 9.60
CA GLY A 17 20.33 -17.28 10.55
C GLY A 17 19.50 -18.27 11.34
N GLU A 18 18.94 -19.28 10.69
CA GLU A 18 18.21 -20.36 11.36
C GLU A 18 19.12 -21.16 12.29
N GLN A 19 20.36 -21.44 11.87
CA GLN A 19 21.32 -22.11 12.75
C GLN A 19 21.61 -21.28 14.00
N ARG A 20 21.82 -19.95 13.86
CA ARG A 20 22.03 -19.06 15.02
C ARG A 20 20.84 -19.05 15.97
N LEU A 21 19.63 -19.05 15.43
CA LEU A 21 18.41 -19.14 16.24
C LEU A 21 18.39 -20.45 17.04
N LEU A 22 18.62 -21.60 16.40
CA LEU A 22 18.60 -22.91 17.05
C LEU A 22 19.67 -23.01 18.13
N ASP A 23 20.91 -22.57 17.86
CA ASP A 23 22.01 -22.56 18.82
C ASP A 23 21.67 -21.68 20.05
N HIS A 24 21.05 -20.52 19.83
CA HIS A 24 20.63 -19.63 20.91
C HIS A 24 19.53 -20.25 21.78
N LEU A 25 18.50 -20.84 21.16
CA LEU A 25 17.40 -21.48 21.88
C LEU A 25 17.85 -22.73 22.66
N ASP A 26 18.68 -23.59 22.06
CA ASP A 26 19.20 -24.78 22.73
C ASP A 26 20.01 -24.41 23.99
N LEU A 27 20.86 -23.41 23.87
CA LEU A 27 21.69 -22.92 24.97
C LEU A 27 20.88 -22.33 26.13
N LYS A 28 19.82 -21.57 25.83
CA LYS A 28 19.12 -20.70 26.78
C LYS A 28 17.83 -21.25 27.35
N LEU A 29 17.13 -22.12 26.62
CA LEU A 29 15.85 -22.63 27.08
C LEU A 29 16.03 -23.79 28.08
N PRO A 30 15.10 -23.95 29.07
CA PRO A 30 15.08 -25.04 30.00
C PRO A 30 14.88 -26.41 29.35
N SER A 31 15.29 -27.51 30.02
CA SER A 31 15.24 -28.88 29.51
C SER A 31 13.82 -29.45 29.29
N ASN A 32 12.80 -28.82 29.85
CA ASN A 32 11.39 -29.18 29.63
C ASN A 32 10.74 -28.45 28.43
N TYR A 33 11.55 -27.71 27.63
CA TYR A 33 11.15 -27.14 26.37
C TYR A 33 11.63 -28.02 25.22
N ILE A 34 10.75 -28.23 24.24
CA ILE A 34 11.05 -29.08 23.09
C ILE A 34 11.03 -28.21 21.83
N ILE A 35 12.13 -28.21 21.14
CA ILE A 35 12.33 -27.45 19.90
C ILE A 35 12.16 -28.39 18.72
N ILE A 36 11.28 -28.08 17.80
CA ILE A 36 11.06 -28.78 16.52
C ILE A 36 11.50 -27.83 15.40
N PRO A 37 12.71 -27.97 14.87
CA PRO A 37 13.20 -27.12 13.77
C PRO A 37 12.66 -27.60 12.42
N ASN A 38 12.56 -26.70 11.46
CA ASN A 38 12.32 -26.98 10.04
C ASN A 38 11.12 -27.92 9.78
N LEU A 39 10.00 -27.63 10.43
CA LEU A 39 8.81 -28.47 10.32
C LEU A 39 8.08 -28.17 9.01
N ASN A 40 7.94 -29.17 8.15
CA ASN A 40 7.21 -29.07 6.89
C ASN A 40 5.92 -29.89 6.97
N ILE A 41 4.77 -29.25 6.79
CA ILE A 41 3.46 -29.91 6.90
C ILE A 41 2.71 -29.79 5.58
N ALA A 42 2.26 -30.94 5.07
CA ALA A 42 1.31 -30.98 3.96
C ALA A 42 -0.12 -30.92 4.50
N ILE A 43 -0.93 -30.04 3.93
CA ILE A 43 -2.35 -29.93 4.27
C ILE A 43 -3.14 -29.98 2.98
N THR A 44 -4.12 -30.89 2.93
CA THR A 44 -5.01 -31.03 1.78
C THR A 44 -6.18 -30.10 1.95
N GLY A 45 -6.38 -29.15 1.02
CA GLY A 45 -7.54 -28.29 0.98
C GLY A 45 -8.83 -28.99 0.57
N GLN A 46 -9.94 -28.27 0.59
CA GLN A 46 -11.27 -28.81 0.26
C GLN A 46 -11.34 -29.38 -1.16
N ASN A 47 -10.59 -28.82 -2.10
CA ASN A 47 -10.52 -29.27 -3.50
C ASN A 47 -9.47 -30.37 -3.73
N ARG A 48 -8.97 -31.03 -2.68
CA ARG A 48 -7.92 -32.05 -2.73
C ARG A 48 -6.55 -31.54 -3.21
N VAL A 49 -6.34 -30.23 -3.32
CA VAL A 49 -5.04 -29.65 -3.59
C VAL A 49 -4.20 -29.70 -2.32
N MET A 50 -3.00 -30.23 -2.43
CA MET A 50 -2.08 -30.34 -1.31
C MET A 50 -1.20 -29.09 -1.25
N LYS A 51 -1.31 -28.30 -0.18
CA LYS A 51 -0.44 -27.16 0.12
C LYS A 51 0.59 -27.53 1.16
N TYR A 52 1.82 -27.07 0.99
CA TYR A 52 2.95 -27.32 1.89
C TYR A 52 3.23 -26.07 2.70
N TRP A 53 3.35 -26.25 4.01
CA TRP A 53 3.64 -25.18 4.96
C TRP A 53 4.93 -25.45 5.68
N GLU A 54 5.85 -24.51 5.62
CA GLU A 54 7.15 -24.57 6.25
C GLU A 54 7.17 -23.69 7.50
N TYR A 55 7.68 -24.21 8.60
CA TYR A 55 7.82 -23.53 9.88
C TYR A 55 9.29 -23.59 10.27
N ASP A 56 9.94 -22.43 10.40
CA ASP A 56 11.37 -22.36 10.73
C ASP A 56 11.66 -23.02 12.07
N CYS A 57 10.81 -22.74 13.08
CA CYS A 57 10.95 -23.35 14.39
C CYS A 57 9.61 -23.39 15.14
N ILE A 58 9.25 -24.55 15.67
CA ILE A 58 8.14 -24.71 16.62
C ILE A 58 8.72 -25.04 17.99
N ILE A 59 8.28 -24.34 19.04
CA ILE A 59 8.66 -24.62 20.42
C ILE A 59 7.44 -25.12 21.18
N VAL A 60 7.52 -26.29 21.73
CA VAL A 60 6.50 -26.86 22.62
C VAL A 60 6.97 -26.68 24.05
N ALA A 61 6.52 -25.61 24.69
CA ALA A 61 6.79 -25.30 26.09
C ALA A 61 5.73 -25.96 27.00
N PRO A 62 5.96 -26.09 28.31
CA PRO A 62 4.96 -26.64 29.22
C PRO A 62 3.64 -25.87 29.29
N HIS A 63 3.64 -24.60 28.91
CA HIS A 63 2.50 -23.68 29.03
C HIS A 63 1.93 -23.21 27.70
N ALA A 64 2.66 -23.36 26.60
CA ALA A 64 2.24 -22.86 25.29
C ALA A 64 2.98 -23.54 24.13
N VAL A 65 2.42 -23.42 22.93
CA VAL A 65 3.10 -23.71 21.67
C VAL A 65 3.47 -22.38 21.01
N TYR A 66 4.71 -22.26 20.58
CA TYR A 66 5.22 -21.08 19.89
C TYR A 66 5.63 -21.44 18.46
N HIS A 67 5.31 -20.57 17.53
CA HIS A 67 5.83 -20.56 16.18
C HIS A 67 6.80 -19.39 16.05
N ILE A 68 8.05 -19.70 15.79
CA ILE A 68 9.11 -18.72 15.57
C ILE A 68 9.39 -18.67 14.06
N GLU A 69 9.16 -17.54 13.46
CA GLU A 69 9.57 -17.25 12.08
C GLU A 69 10.87 -16.44 12.13
N ASN A 70 11.90 -16.90 11.45
CA ASN A 70 13.24 -16.29 11.51
C ASN A 70 13.53 -15.45 10.27
N LYS A 71 14.09 -14.27 10.48
CA LYS A 71 14.56 -13.39 9.42
C LYS A 71 16.03 -13.02 9.62
N ASP A 72 16.89 -13.49 8.71
CA ASP A 72 18.31 -13.16 8.69
C ASP A 72 18.58 -11.94 7.82
N TRP A 73 17.90 -10.84 8.14
CA TRP A 73 17.98 -9.62 7.38
C TRP A 73 19.08 -8.70 7.88
N ALA A 74 19.93 -8.20 6.95
CA ALA A 74 20.86 -7.11 7.21
C ALA A 74 20.24 -5.76 6.80
N GLY A 75 20.75 -4.66 7.36
CA GLY A 75 20.34 -3.31 7.01
C GLY A 75 19.31 -2.71 7.98
N ASN A 76 18.96 -1.44 7.78
CA ASN A 76 18.00 -0.75 8.61
C ASN A 76 16.61 -1.34 8.40
N LEU A 77 15.94 -1.63 9.51
CA LEU A 77 14.56 -2.13 9.53
C LEU A 77 13.66 -1.07 10.14
N GLU A 78 12.59 -0.73 9.45
CA GLU A 78 11.56 0.21 9.88
C GLU A 78 10.18 -0.41 9.61
N GLY A 79 9.18 -0.12 10.43
CA GLY A 79 7.85 -0.65 10.20
C GLY A 79 6.89 -0.54 11.37
N ASP A 80 5.65 -0.95 11.10
CA ASP A 80 4.53 -1.01 12.02
C ASP A 80 3.70 -2.27 11.74
N ASP A 81 2.48 -2.38 12.29
CA ASP A 81 1.60 -3.54 12.07
C ASP A 81 1.16 -3.70 10.60
N TRP A 82 1.31 -2.66 9.78
CA TRP A 82 0.82 -2.64 8.41
C TRP A 82 1.89 -2.93 7.37
N ALA A 83 3.04 -2.25 7.45
CA ALA A 83 4.09 -2.36 6.45
C ALA A 83 5.49 -2.32 7.08
N TRP A 84 6.40 -3.08 6.48
CA TRP A 84 7.79 -3.16 6.89
C TRP A 84 8.71 -2.71 5.76
N PHE A 85 9.82 -2.08 6.14
CA PHE A 85 10.83 -1.58 5.21
C PHE A 85 12.20 -2.05 5.65
N ARG A 86 12.99 -2.49 4.69
CA ARG A 86 14.38 -2.87 4.88
C ARG A 86 15.27 -2.00 4.00
N SER A 87 16.13 -1.19 4.60
CA SER A 87 16.97 -0.22 3.88
C SER A 87 16.17 0.67 2.90
N GLY A 88 14.97 1.10 3.31
CA GLY A 88 14.08 1.95 2.53
C GLY A 88 13.23 1.23 1.46
N GLN A 89 13.41 -0.07 1.26
CA GLN A 89 12.56 -0.88 0.38
C GLN A 89 11.48 -1.60 1.19
N GLU A 90 10.25 -1.56 0.71
CA GLU A 90 9.14 -2.28 1.32
C GLU A 90 9.36 -3.79 1.21
N VAL A 91 9.15 -4.49 2.32
CA VAL A 91 9.21 -5.96 2.41
C VAL A 91 7.93 -6.49 3.02
N ALA A 92 7.60 -7.73 2.74
CA ALA A 92 6.44 -8.38 3.35
C ALA A 92 6.52 -8.31 4.88
N ASN A 93 5.40 -7.92 5.52
CA ASN A 93 5.33 -7.97 6.98
C ASN A 93 5.33 -9.43 7.45
N PRO A 94 6.39 -9.92 8.12
CA PRO A 94 6.52 -11.33 8.46
C PRO A 94 5.49 -11.79 9.50
N HIS A 95 4.90 -10.87 10.30
CA HIS A 95 3.86 -11.22 11.27
C HIS A 95 2.59 -11.71 10.61
N LYS A 96 2.21 -11.15 9.46
CA LYS A 96 1.01 -11.58 8.71
C LYS A 96 1.15 -13.03 8.27
N THR A 97 2.24 -13.37 7.59
CA THR A 97 2.49 -14.74 7.12
C THR A 97 2.67 -15.73 8.27
N ALA A 98 3.43 -15.37 9.30
CA ALA A 98 3.66 -16.24 10.45
C ALA A 98 2.37 -16.46 11.27
N GLY A 99 1.53 -15.44 11.43
CA GLY A 99 0.23 -15.55 12.06
C GLY A 99 -0.71 -16.51 11.34
N LEU A 100 -0.75 -16.44 9.99
CA LEU A 100 -1.49 -17.39 9.18
C LEU A 100 -0.99 -18.82 9.38
N LYS A 101 0.32 -19.05 9.26
CA LYS A 101 0.95 -20.36 9.50
C LYS A 101 0.57 -20.92 10.87
N SER A 102 0.58 -20.09 11.92
CA SER A 102 0.21 -20.47 13.28
C SER A 102 -1.26 -20.91 13.40
N ARG A 103 -2.18 -20.18 12.77
CA ARG A 103 -3.61 -20.56 12.74
C ARG A 103 -3.86 -21.86 11.99
N ILE A 104 -3.20 -22.06 10.85
CA ILE A 104 -3.29 -23.28 10.05
C ILE A 104 -2.81 -24.48 10.86
N LEU A 105 -1.67 -24.36 11.54
CA LEU A 105 -1.14 -25.42 12.39
C LEU A 105 -2.08 -25.73 13.55
N ALA A 106 -2.60 -24.70 14.22
CA ALA A 106 -3.55 -24.86 15.31
C ALA A 106 -4.84 -25.56 14.86
N SER A 107 -5.37 -25.17 13.70
CA SER A 107 -6.56 -25.78 13.10
C SER A 107 -6.34 -27.26 12.76
N LYS A 108 -5.18 -27.61 12.20
CA LYS A 108 -4.83 -29.00 11.89
C LYS A 108 -4.77 -29.85 13.16
N ILE A 109 -4.09 -29.36 14.20
CA ILE A 109 -4.00 -30.06 15.49
C ILE A 109 -5.40 -30.26 16.09
N LYS A 110 -6.20 -29.19 16.13
CA LYS A 110 -7.56 -29.21 16.68
C LYS A 110 -8.51 -30.14 15.92
N ASN A 111 -8.39 -30.23 14.62
CA ASN A 111 -9.20 -31.14 13.81
C ASN A 111 -8.87 -32.61 14.05
N GLN A 112 -7.61 -32.94 14.38
CA GLN A 112 -7.16 -34.30 14.69
C GLN A 112 -7.41 -34.68 16.15
N HIS A 113 -7.30 -33.71 17.06
CA HIS A 113 -7.45 -33.85 18.49
C HIS A 113 -8.34 -32.75 19.08
N PRO A 114 -9.67 -32.83 18.91
CA PRO A 114 -10.60 -31.80 19.37
C PRO A 114 -10.64 -31.62 20.89
N ASP A 115 -10.24 -32.64 21.62
CA ASP A 115 -10.16 -32.68 23.07
C ASP A 115 -8.92 -32.01 23.68
N TRP A 116 -7.89 -31.75 22.86
CA TRP A 116 -6.68 -31.12 23.36
C TRP A 116 -6.88 -29.61 23.60
N ARG A 117 -6.48 -29.18 24.80
CA ARG A 117 -6.55 -27.77 25.22
C ARG A 117 -5.16 -27.17 25.23
N PHE A 118 -4.68 -26.71 24.08
CA PHE A 118 -3.36 -26.04 23.98
C PHE A 118 -3.46 -24.52 23.66
N GLY A 119 -4.67 -24.01 23.46
CA GLY A 119 -4.91 -22.59 23.13
C GLY A 119 -4.49 -22.22 21.71
N GLN A 120 -4.22 -20.94 21.51
CA GLN A 120 -3.64 -20.45 20.27
C GLN A 120 -2.14 -20.73 20.24
N ILE A 121 -1.59 -21.00 19.06
CA ILE A 121 -0.14 -21.01 18.83
C ILE A 121 0.32 -19.55 18.82
N LEU A 122 1.25 -19.24 19.70
CA LEU A 122 1.82 -17.91 19.82
C LEU A 122 2.88 -17.70 18.75
N THR A 123 2.88 -16.56 18.11
CA THR A 123 3.79 -16.24 17.02
C THR A 123 4.84 -15.24 17.48
N ALA A 124 6.11 -15.45 17.11
CA ALA A 124 7.16 -14.47 17.27
C ALA A 124 8.03 -14.40 16.00
N ILE A 125 8.48 -13.20 15.68
CA ILE A 125 9.47 -12.98 14.64
C ILE A 125 10.83 -12.82 15.30
N THR A 126 11.85 -13.51 14.80
CA THR A 126 13.23 -13.32 15.24
C THR A 126 14.09 -12.70 14.15
N LEU A 127 14.89 -11.74 14.55
CA LEU A 127 15.89 -11.06 13.71
C LEU A 127 17.26 -11.64 14.08
N SER A 128 17.71 -12.64 13.34
CA SER A 128 18.91 -13.42 13.69
C SER A 128 20.22 -12.84 13.15
N HIS A 129 20.18 -11.81 12.28
CA HIS A 129 21.38 -11.18 11.77
C HIS A 129 22.11 -10.43 12.89
N PRO A 130 23.44 -10.62 13.08
CA PRO A 130 24.17 -10.08 14.23
C PRO A 130 24.17 -8.56 14.37
N GLN A 131 23.97 -7.84 13.29
CA GLN A 131 23.93 -6.37 13.25
C GLN A 131 22.50 -5.81 13.27
N GLN A 132 21.49 -6.66 13.38
CA GLN A 132 20.09 -6.23 13.31
C GLN A 132 19.55 -5.81 14.66
N SER A 133 18.63 -4.85 14.63
CA SER A 133 17.88 -4.41 15.80
C SER A 133 16.43 -4.11 15.40
N LYS A 134 15.53 -4.05 16.37
CA LYS A 134 14.13 -3.68 16.18
C LYS A 134 13.84 -2.20 16.43
N PHE A 135 14.85 -1.36 16.63
CA PHE A 135 14.67 0.05 17.00
C PHE A 135 13.98 0.91 15.94
N GLY A 136 13.99 0.51 14.69
CA GLY A 136 13.25 1.17 13.62
C GLY A 136 11.77 0.78 13.51
N LEU A 137 11.32 -0.22 14.28
CA LEU A 137 9.91 -0.56 14.36
C LEU A 137 9.19 0.36 15.34
N ASP A 138 7.92 0.66 15.09
CA ASP A 138 7.11 1.49 15.98
C ASP A 138 6.87 0.77 17.33
N PRO A 139 7.37 1.31 18.46
CA PRO A 139 7.25 0.66 19.78
C PRO A 139 5.80 0.51 20.28
N THR A 140 4.86 1.26 19.73
CA THR A 140 3.45 1.20 20.13
C THR A 140 2.71 0.04 19.48
N CYS A 141 3.23 -0.48 18.36
CA CYS A 141 2.61 -1.53 17.56
C CYS A 141 2.78 -2.93 18.16
N ASP A 142 1.85 -3.82 17.83
CA ASP A 142 1.92 -5.21 18.29
C ASP A 142 3.04 -5.99 17.60
N CYS A 143 3.39 -5.64 16.37
CA CYS A 143 4.54 -6.22 15.69
C CYS A 143 5.86 -5.99 16.47
N TYR A 144 6.05 -4.82 17.08
CA TYR A 144 7.24 -4.54 17.90
C TYR A 144 7.32 -5.47 19.13
N LYS A 145 6.17 -5.71 19.80
CA LYS A 145 6.09 -6.55 21.01
C LYS A 145 6.37 -8.03 20.72
N GLN A 146 6.12 -8.47 19.50
CA GLN A 146 6.30 -9.86 19.05
C GLN A 146 7.52 -10.03 18.14
N THR A 147 8.36 -9.02 18.00
CA THR A 147 9.64 -9.08 17.27
C THR A 147 10.80 -9.04 18.25
N PHE A 148 11.75 -9.93 18.09
CA PHE A 148 12.89 -10.11 18.98
C PHE A 148 14.19 -10.22 18.20
N THR A 149 15.28 -9.75 18.78
CA THR A 149 16.62 -10.18 18.40
C THR A 149 16.97 -11.45 19.20
N LEU A 150 18.09 -12.09 18.91
CA LEU A 150 18.56 -13.25 19.69
C LEU A 150 19.12 -12.78 21.05
N GLY A 151 18.25 -12.37 21.94
CA GLY A 151 18.55 -11.78 23.25
C GLY A 151 17.71 -12.36 24.39
N GLU A 152 17.87 -11.78 25.59
CA GLU A 152 17.17 -12.23 26.79
C GLU A 152 15.66 -11.93 26.73
N ASP A 153 15.24 -10.90 26.02
CA ASP A 153 13.83 -10.55 25.81
C ASP A 153 13.05 -11.65 25.07
N LEU A 154 13.66 -12.31 24.10
CA LEU A 154 13.10 -13.49 23.45
C LEU A 154 12.92 -14.64 24.48
N ILE A 155 13.93 -14.88 25.28
CA ILE A 155 13.89 -15.97 26.27
C ILE A 155 12.85 -15.68 27.36
N GLU A 156 12.73 -14.44 27.80
CA GLU A 156 11.67 -14.04 28.73
C GLU A 156 10.27 -14.25 28.14
N PHE A 157 10.05 -13.84 26.89
CA PHE A 157 8.78 -14.07 26.19
C PHE A 157 8.42 -15.55 26.10
N LEU A 158 9.42 -16.42 25.86
CA LEU A 158 9.21 -17.87 25.74
C LEU A 158 9.05 -18.57 27.09
N THR A 159 9.61 -18.03 28.19
CA THR A 159 9.70 -18.73 29.46
C THR A 159 8.79 -18.20 30.56
N LYS A 160 8.24 -17.02 30.41
CA LYS A 160 7.34 -16.37 31.39
C LYS A 160 5.87 -16.47 30.94
N PRO A 161 5.09 -17.44 31.45
CA PRO A 161 3.70 -17.67 31.05
C PRO A 161 2.81 -16.43 31.23
N GLU A 162 3.09 -15.62 32.24
CA GLU A 162 2.35 -14.39 32.57
C GLU A 162 2.45 -13.32 31.46
N LEU A 163 3.57 -13.24 30.76
CA LEU A 163 3.74 -12.28 29.65
C LEU A 163 2.85 -12.60 28.45
N VAL A 164 2.45 -13.84 28.32
CA VAL A 164 1.63 -14.32 27.19
C VAL A 164 0.22 -14.75 27.63
N GLY A 165 -0.17 -14.42 28.86
CA GLY A 165 -1.50 -14.74 29.40
C GLY A 165 -1.78 -16.24 29.49
N ARG A 166 -0.78 -17.05 29.83
CA ARG A 166 -0.89 -18.51 29.94
C ARG A 166 -0.71 -18.99 31.37
N THR A 167 -1.32 -20.14 31.70
CA THR A 167 -1.15 -20.78 32.97
C THR A 167 0.06 -21.71 32.92
N PRO A 168 0.96 -21.69 33.92
CA PRO A 168 2.06 -22.65 34.02
C PRO A 168 1.57 -24.09 33.91
N GLY A 169 2.23 -24.91 33.07
CA GLY A 169 1.88 -26.31 32.90
C GLY A 169 0.62 -26.60 32.09
N MET A 170 0.03 -25.64 31.44
CA MET A 170 -1.24 -25.74 30.70
C MET A 170 -1.30 -26.91 29.70
N ILE A 171 -0.18 -27.25 29.08
CA ILE A 171 -0.11 -28.31 28.06
C ILE A 171 0.82 -29.46 28.42
N MET A 172 1.27 -29.55 29.68
CA MET A 172 2.20 -30.61 30.11
C MET A 172 1.69 -32.00 29.82
N ASP A 173 0.40 -32.25 30.02
CA ASP A 173 -0.21 -33.58 29.85
C ASP A 173 -0.23 -34.06 28.39
N ILE A 174 -0.22 -33.14 27.45
CA ILE A 174 -0.26 -33.42 26.00
C ILE A 174 1.07 -33.14 25.30
N GLN A 175 2.05 -32.56 25.98
CA GLN A 175 3.29 -32.06 25.39
C GLN A 175 4.01 -33.12 24.55
N SER A 176 4.22 -34.32 25.11
CA SER A 176 4.90 -35.41 24.39
C SER A 176 4.11 -35.88 23.16
N GLN A 177 2.79 -36.04 23.32
CA GLN A 177 1.92 -36.47 22.23
C GLN A 177 1.86 -35.45 21.11
N LEU A 178 1.84 -34.14 21.47
CA LEU A 178 1.86 -33.05 20.51
C LEU A 178 3.18 -33.01 19.73
N VAL A 179 4.30 -33.21 20.40
CA VAL A 179 5.63 -33.29 19.76
C VAL A 179 5.70 -34.47 18.78
N ASP A 180 5.25 -35.66 19.22
CA ASP A 180 5.24 -36.86 18.36
C ASP A 180 4.32 -36.67 17.15
N LEU A 181 3.14 -36.03 17.33
CA LEU A 181 2.22 -35.68 16.25
C LEU A 181 2.89 -34.78 15.23
N LEU A 182 3.48 -33.68 15.67
CA LEU A 182 4.09 -32.67 14.76
C LEU A 182 5.32 -33.25 14.06
N SER A 183 6.22 -33.88 14.80
CA SER A 183 7.46 -34.47 14.24
C SER A 183 7.15 -35.61 13.25
N GLY A 184 6.11 -36.42 13.54
CA GLY A 184 5.70 -37.53 12.69
C GLY A 184 4.93 -37.14 11.41
N GLN A 185 4.42 -35.93 11.35
CA GLN A 185 3.69 -35.42 10.17
C GLN A 185 4.54 -34.58 9.21
N SER A 186 5.82 -34.40 9.51
CA SER A 186 6.72 -33.70 8.59
C SER A 186 6.83 -34.44 7.27
N VAL A 187 6.80 -33.69 6.19
CA VAL A 187 6.97 -34.19 4.81
C VAL A 187 8.25 -33.62 4.22
N GLU A 188 8.79 -34.30 3.19
CA GLU A 188 9.92 -33.76 2.44
C GLU A 188 9.62 -32.36 1.94
N ARG A 189 10.60 -31.48 2.05
CA ARG A 189 10.53 -30.11 1.55
C ARG A 189 10.39 -30.15 0.03
N ARG A 190 9.18 -30.01 -0.47
CA ARG A 190 8.95 -29.81 -1.88
C ARG A 190 9.00 -28.32 -2.20
N ARG A 191 10.18 -27.80 -2.44
CA ARG A 191 10.34 -26.61 -3.26
C ARG A 191 9.95 -26.98 -4.70
N ALA A 192 8.66 -27.06 -4.97
CA ALA A 192 8.23 -26.85 -6.33
C ALA A 192 8.50 -25.37 -6.63
N GLU A 193 9.69 -25.08 -7.15
CA GLU A 193 9.93 -23.81 -7.80
C GLU A 193 8.90 -23.69 -8.90
N ARG A 194 7.79 -23.02 -8.59
CA ARG A 194 6.81 -22.66 -9.60
C ARG A 194 7.52 -21.70 -10.53
N LYS A 195 7.88 -22.17 -11.74
CA LYS A 195 8.63 -21.38 -12.70
C LYS A 195 7.75 -20.44 -13.50
N GLU A 196 6.44 -20.68 -13.50
CA GLU A 196 5.53 -19.93 -14.37
C GLU A 196 4.09 -19.86 -13.83
N ILE A 197 3.40 -18.77 -14.18
CA ILE A 197 1.97 -18.54 -13.99
C ILE A 197 1.40 -18.17 -15.35
N PHE A 198 0.48 -18.98 -15.90
CA PHE A 198 0.01 -18.85 -17.29
C PHE A 198 1.18 -18.78 -18.29
N ASN A 199 1.27 -17.67 -19.02
CA ASN A 199 2.35 -17.39 -19.98
C ASN A 199 3.46 -16.49 -19.42
N TYR A 200 3.53 -16.34 -18.09
CA TYR A 200 4.50 -15.50 -17.40
C TYR A 200 5.51 -16.37 -16.66
N LEU A 201 6.80 -16.11 -16.87
CA LEU A 201 7.89 -16.70 -16.09
C LEU A 201 8.09 -15.89 -14.83
N ILE A 202 8.16 -16.54 -13.67
CA ILE A 202 8.43 -15.91 -12.39
C ILE A 202 9.92 -15.58 -12.31
N GLU A 203 10.25 -14.30 -12.12
CA GLU A 203 11.62 -13.85 -11.84
C GLU A 203 11.88 -13.80 -10.32
N GLU A 204 10.90 -13.29 -9.55
CA GLU A 204 11.07 -13.05 -8.12
C GLU A 204 9.72 -13.09 -7.40
N VAL A 205 9.73 -13.45 -6.12
CA VAL A 205 8.59 -13.27 -5.21
C VAL A 205 8.76 -11.91 -4.53
N LEU A 206 7.90 -10.95 -4.87
CA LEU A 206 7.96 -9.59 -4.32
C LEU A 206 7.37 -9.52 -2.92
N GLN A 207 6.25 -10.20 -2.70
CA GLN A 207 5.54 -10.18 -1.42
C GLN A 207 4.75 -11.48 -1.21
N GLU A 208 4.67 -11.94 0.04
CA GLU A 208 3.79 -13.02 0.46
C GLU A 208 2.97 -12.57 1.67
N THR A 209 1.64 -12.61 1.57
CA THR A 209 0.69 -12.22 2.60
C THR A 209 -0.28 -13.36 2.91
N GLU A 210 -1.17 -13.16 3.89
CA GLU A 210 -2.26 -14.11 4.15
C GLU A 210 -3.23 -14.22 2.97
N GLU A 211 -3.40 -13.15 2.22
CA GLU A 211 -4.43 -13.03 1.18
C GLU A 211 -3.89 -13.35 -0.20
N PHE A 212 -2.64 -12.99 -0.49
CA PHE A 212 -2.05 -13.19 -1.80
C PHE A 212 -0.53 -13.37 -1.75
N THR A 213 0.02 -13.95 -2.81
CA THR A 213 1.44 -13.89 -3.13
C THR A 213 1.65 -13.03 -4.38
N GLU A 214 2.57 -12.09 -4.32
CA GLU A 214 2.89 -11.19 -5.43
C GLU A 214 4.23 -11.57 -6.06
N TYR A 215 4.22 -11.72 -7.38
CA TYR A 215 5.38 -12.13 -8.17
C TYR A 215 5.77 -11.06 -9.17
N LEU A 216 7.07 -10.88 -9.37
CA LEU A 216 7.62 -10.24 -10.56
C LEU A 216 7.75 -11.27 -11.66
N CYS A 217 7.16 -10.99 -12.80
CA CYS A 217 7.07 -11.94 -13.91
C CYS A 217 7.43 -11.29 -15.25
N VAL A 218 7.91 -12.10 -16.19
CA VAL A 218 8.12 -11.71 -17.60
C VAL A 218 7.29 -12.61 -18.52
N PRO A 219 6.64 -12.05 -19.55
CA PRO A 219 5.94 -12.87 -20.55
C PRO A 219 6.94 -13.75 -21.33
N LYS A 220 6.58 -15.02 -21.57
CA LYS A 220 7.42 -15.97 -22.32
C LYS A 220 7.82 -15.48 -23.72
N LEU A 221 6.94 -14.72 -24.37
CA LEU A 221 7.12 -14.29 -25.77
C LEU A 221 7.71 -12.88 -25.92
N ILE A 222 7.66 -12.04 -24.87
CA ILE A 222 8.08 -10.64 -24.92
C ILE A 222 8.89 -10.33 -23.65
N ALA A 223 10.16 -10.66 -23.66
CA ALA A 223 11.05 -10.51 -22.49
C ALA A 223 11.35 -9.06 -22.08
N THR A 224 10.88 -8.05 -22.82
CA THR A 224 11.14 -6.63 -22.55
C THR A 224 10.15 -5.98 -21.59
N ALA A 225 9.05 -6.63 -21.26
CA ALA A 225 8.02 -6.10 -20.37
C ALA A 225 7.95 -6.96 -19.10
N ARG A 226 7.95 -6.30 -17.95
CA ARG A 226 7.74 -6.95 -16.65
C ARG A 226 6.31 -6.76 -16.21
N TYR A 227 5.79 -7.75 -15.50
CA TYR A 227 4.44 -7.77 -14.95
C TYR A 227 4.49 -8.14 -13.47
N LYS A 228 3.60 -7.54 -12.73
CA LYS A 228 3.28 -7.89 -11.37
C LYS A 228 2.08 -8.82 -11.39
N VAL A 229 2.21 -9.99 -10.82
CA VAL A 229 1.16 -10.99 -10.75
C VAL A 229 0.86 -11.26 -9.28
N ARG A 230 -0.34 -10.92 -8.83
CA ARG A 230 -0.84 -11.30 -7.51
C ARG A 230 -1.66 -12.57 -7.65
N GLU A 231 -1.32 -13.56 -6.86
CA GLU A 231 -2.01 -14.85 -6.77
C GLU A 231 -2.80 -14.91 -5.47
N TYR A 232 -4.11 -14.98 -5.57
CA TYR A 232 -5.02 -15.13 -4.44
C TYR A 232 -5.47 -16.59 -4.34
N PRO A 233 -5.12 -17.34 -3.27
CA PRO A 233 -5.63 -18.68 -3.07
C PRO A 233 -7.11 -18.63 -2.72
N LEU A 234 -7.95 -19.24 -3.54
CA LEU A 234 -9.39 -19.40 -3.27
C LEU A 234 -9.65 -20.54 -2.28
N ASP A 235 -8.69 -21.42 -2.11
CA ASP A 235 -8.76 -22.61 -1.28
C ASP A 235 -7.73 -22.54 -0.15
N VAL A 236 -7.97 -21.66 0.81
CA VAL A 236 -7.09 -21.54 1.98
C VAL A 236 -7.64 -22.43 3.09
N VAL A 237 -6.89 -23.47 3.40
CA VAL A 237 -7.18 -24.35 4.54
C VAL A 237 -7.26 -23.53 5.84
N GLY A 238 -8.40 -23.64 6.53
CA GLY A 238 -8.67 -22.91 7.77
C GLY A 238 -9.48 -21.64 7.59
N LYS A 239 -9.75 -21.18 6.34
CA LYS A 239 -10.78 -20.15 6.10
C LYS A 239 -12.16 -20.77 6.10
N SER A 240 -13.12 -20.04 6.66
CA SER A 240 -14.53 -20.41 6.58
C SER A 240 -15.04 -20.31 5.13
N PRO A 241 -16.13 -21.00 4.76
CA PRO A 241 -16.77 -20.80 3.45
C PRO A 241 -17.13 -19.35 3.17
N GLU A 242 -17.43 -18.56 4.21
CA GLU A 242 -17.73 -17.13 4.11
C GLU A 242 -16.48 -16.32 3.72
N GLU A 243 -15.31 -16.63 4.29
CA GLU A 243 -14.04 -15.98 3.94
C GLU A 243 -13.57 -16.30 2.53
N LEU A 244 -13.78 -17.55 2.07
CA LEU A 244 -13.48 -17.96 0.70
C LEU A 244 -14.39 -17.27 -0.32
N ASN A 245 -15.67 -17.18 -0.01
CA ASN A 245 -16.62 -16.47 -0.85
C ASN A 245 -16.28 -14.97 -0.93
N LYS A 246 -15.80 -14.39 0.17
CA LYS A 246 -15.32 -13.01 0.23
C LYS A 246 -14.17 -12.75 -0.75
N LEU A 247 -13.15 -13.59 -0.73
CA LEU A 247 -12.01 -13.44 -1.65
C LEU A 247 -12.45 -13.56 -3.12
N SER A 248 -13.30 -14.54 -3.42
CA SER A 248 -13.83 -14.72 -4.77
C SER A 248 -14.61 -13.49 -5.25
N LEU A 249 -15.44 -12.89 -4.38
CA LEU A 249 -16.20 -11.68 -4.68
C LEU A 249 -15.29 -10.46 -4.86
N MET A 250 -14.31 -10.25 -3.98
CA MET A 250 -13.36 -9.12 -4.10
C MET A 250 -12.69 -9.08 -5.46
N VAL A 251 -12.38 -10.22 -5.98
CA VAL A 251 -11.68 -10.32 -7.24
C VAL A 251 -12.62 -10.18 -8.44
N GLN A 252 -13.80 -10.76 -8.39
CA GLN A 252 -14.84 -10.52 -9.39
C GLN A 252 -15.20 -9.03 -9.43
N ASN A 253 -15.29 -8.38 -8.26
CA ASN A 253 -15.51 -6.96 -8.16
C ASN A 253 -14.40 -6.13 -8.83
N ALA A 254 -13.14 -6.48 -8.63
CA ALA A 254 -12.02 -5.78 -9.26
C ALA A 254 -12.10 -5.81 -10.79
N SER A 255 -12.38 -6.99 -11.35
CA SER A 255 -12.57 -7.16 -12.80
C SER A 255 -13.76 -6.36 -13.32
N PHE A 256 -14.91 -6.49 -12.66
CA PHE A 256 -16.14 -5.83 -13.06
C PHE A 256 -16.04 -4.30 -12.97
N ALA A 257 -15.35 -3.78 -11.93
CA ALA A 257 -15.08 -2.36 -11.80
C ALA A 257 -14.23 -1.83 -12.96
N GLN A 258 -13.16 -2.55 -13.32
CA GLN A 258 -12.28 -2.20 -14.43
C GLN A 258 -13.03 -2.17 -15.76
N ASP A 259 -13.88 -3.16 -16.01
CA ASP A 259 -14.69 -3.23 -17.23
C ASP A 259 -15.71 -2.09 -17.30
N LYS A 260 -16.34 -1.75 -16.17
CA LYS A 260 -17.36 -0.70 -16.10
C LYS A 260 -16.75 0.70 -16.22
N ILE A 261 -15.64 0.96 -15.54
CA ILE A 261 -14.95 2.28 -15.58
C ILE A 261 -14.25 2.49 -16.92
N GLY A 262 -13.76 1.42 -17.54
CA GLY A 262 -12.98 1.49 -18.77
C GLY A 262 -11.54 1.99 -18.54
N ALA A 263 -10.89 2.41 -19.64
CA ALA A 263 -9.49 2.85 -19.58
C ALA A 263 -9.38 4.26 -18.97
N SER A 264 -8.58 4.40 -17.93
CA SER A 264 -8.25 5.69 -17.31
C SER A 264 -6.74 5.75 -17.02
N PRO A 265 -6.06 6.87 -17.31
CA PRO A 265 -4.64 7.03 -16.98
C PRO A 265 -4.39 7.12 -15.46
N PHE A 266 -5.43 7.35 -14.67
CA PHE A 266 -5.40 7.50 -13.22
C PHE A 266 -5.74 6.20 -12.48
N ILE A 267 -6.04 5.11 -13.19
CA ILE A 267 -6.38 3.81 -12.63
C ILE A 267 -5.41 2.76 -13.17
N VAL A 268 -4.86 1.96 -12.26
CA VAL A 268 -3.95 0.86 -12.65
C VAL A 268 -4.74 -0.18 -13.43
N LYS A 269 -4.37 -0.38 -14.69
CA LYS A 269 -4.99 -1.42 -15.52
C LYS A 269 -4.56 -2.79 -15.01
N THR A 270 -5.52 -3.59 -14.61
CA THR A 270 -5.34 -4.93 -14.08
C THR A 270 -6.13 -5.93 -14.93
N ASP A 271 -5.50 -7.00 -15.36
CA ASP A 271 -6.14 -8.14 -16.00
C ASP A 271 -6.37 -9.21 -14.93
N CYS A 272 -7.60 -9.65 -14.80
CA CYS A 272 -8.01 -10.58 -13.77
C CYS A 272 -8.32 -11.94 -14.38
N ARG A 273 -7.72 -13.00 -13.84
CA ARG A 273 -7.86 -14.38 -14.35
C ARG A 273 -8.01 -15.39 -13.24
N MET A 274 -8.69 -16.47 -13.54
CA MET A 274 -8.77 -17.66 -12.70
C MET A 274 -7.98 -18.80 -13.36
N ASN A 275 -7.33 -19.66 -12.55
CA ASN A 275 -6.77 -20.89 -13.11
C ASN A 275 -7.88 -21.87 -13.51
N GLU A 276 -7.53 -22.88 -14.32
CA GLU A 276 -8.50 -23.87 -14.84
C GLU A 276 -9.20 -24.64 -13.72
N GLU A 277 -8.49 -24.93 -12.63
CA GLU A 277 -9.04 -25.64 -11.47
C GLU A 277 -9.88 -24.76 -10.54
N GLN A 278 -9.98 -23.46 -10.79
CA GLN A 278 -10.71 -22.48 -9.96
C GLN A 278 -10.25 -22.45 -8.50
N THR A 279 -8.96 -22.72 -8.26
CA THR A 279 -8.34 -22.75 -6.93
C THR A 279 -7.55 -21.50 -6.61
N TYR A 280 -7.17 -20.77 -7.64
CA TYR A 280 -6.43 -19.51 -7.53
C TYR A 280 -7.02 -18.45 -8.43
N TYR A 281 -6.96 -17.24 -7.95
CA TYR A 281 -7.30 -16.06 -8.70
C TYR A 281 -6.05 -15.19 -8.86
N TYR A 282 -5.96 -14.49 -9.98
CA TYR A 282 -4.79 -13.73 -10.35
C TYR A 282 -5.18 -12.34 -10.80
N GLU A 283 -4.49 -11.34 -10.26
CA GLU A 283 -4.44 -9.99 -10.78
C GLU A 283 -3.11 -9.78 -11.47
N ILE A 284 -3.15 -9.35 -12.73
CA ILE A 284 -1.97 -9.16 -13.57
C ILE A 284 -1.94 -7.70 -14.01
N SER A 285 -0.95 -6.96 -13.55
CA SER A 285 -0.72 -5.58 -13.95
C SER A 285 0.69 -5.41 -14.52
N ARG A 286 0.88 -4.40 -15.36
CA ARG A 286 2.21 -4.10 -15.87
C ARG A 286 3.08 -3.58 -14.73
N TYR A 287 4.24 -4.21 -14.53
CA TYR A 287 5.23 -3.72 -13.58
C TYR A 287 5.83 -2.42 -14.11
N GLN A 288 5.81 -1.40 -13.29
CA GLN A 288 6.50 -0.15 -13.48
C GLN A 288 7.37 0.08 -12.25
N ASP A 289 8.39 0.91 -12.37
CA ASP A 289 9.22 1.28 -11.22
C ASP A 289 8.42 2.25 -10.35
N GLU A 290 7.45 1.69 -9.65
CA GLU A 290 6.45 2.36 -8.83
C GLU A 290 6.69 2.06 -7.35
N SER A 291 6.29 2.97 -6.51
CA SER A 291 6.17 2.69 -5.08
C SER A 291 4.82 3.15 -4.58
N SER A 292 4.28 2.46 -3.57
CA SER A 292 3.03 2.91 -2.95
C SER A 292 3.21 4.30 -2.35
N LEU A 293 2.13 5.07 -2.30
CA LEU A 293 2.14 6.37 -1.63
C LEU A 293 2.56 6.23 -0.16
N ARG A 294 2.20 5.11 0.49
CA ARG A 294 2.64 4.79 1.86
C ARG A 294 4.17 4.75 1.96
N SER A 295 4.82 4.06 1.03
CA SER A 295 6.29 4.00 0.95
C SER A 295 6.91 5.39 0.78
N LYS A 296 6.35 6.20 -0.11
CA LYS A 296 6.81 7.58 -0.37
C LYS A 296 6.58 8.52 0.82
N LEU A 297 5.44 8.41 1.50
CA LEU A 297 5.15 9.21 2.69
C LEU A 297 6.20 9.00 3.80
N ARG A 298 6.64 7.76 3.99
CA ARG A 298 7.69 7.43 4.96
C ARG A 298 9.05 7.99 4.57
N GLN A 299 9.39 8.01 3.30
CA GLN A 299 10.66 8.56 2.80
C GLN A 299 10.74 10.09 2.89
N LYS A 300 9.62 10.79 3.08
CA LYS A 300 9.50 12.26 3.22
C LYS A 300 10.16 13.06 2.08
N THR A 301 10.20 12.53 0.87
CA THR A 301 10.98 13.08 -0.27
C THR A 301 10.14 13.89 -1.26
N PHE A 302 8.92 14.28 -0.92
CA PHE A 302 8.02 15.01 -1.82
C PHE A 302 8.31 16.49 -1.91
N LYS A 303 8.27 17.03 -3.14
CA LYS A 303 8.07 18.46 -3.37
C LYS A 303 6.59 18.80 -3.19
N GLN A 304 6.29 20.04 -2.78
CA GLN A 304 4.89 20.47 -2.60
C GLN A 304 4.05 20.33 -3.88
N THR A 305 4.64 20.64 -5.03
CA THR A 305 4.00 20.48 -6.34
C THR A 305 3.63 19.03 -6.66
N ASP A 306 4.50 18.09 -6.28
CA ASP A 306 4.28 16.67 -6.52
C ASP A 306 3.11 16.16 -5.66
N LYS A 307 3.01 16.63 -4.40
CA LYS A 307 1.91 16.28 -3.49
C LYS A 307 0.54 16.65 -4.06
N ILE A 308 0.41 17.88 -4.60
CA ILE A 308 -0.83 18.34 -5.22
C ILE A 308 -1.13 17.55 -6.50
N SER A 309 -0.12 17.26 -7.33
CA SER A 309 -0.31 16.44 -8.53
C SER A 309 -0.83 15.04 -8.17
N ILE A 310 -0.23 14.39 -7.18
CA ILE A 310 -0.64 13.06 -6.72
C ILE A 310 -2.10 13.05 -6.25
N ILE A 311 -2.49 14.00 -5.40
CA ILE A 311 -3.86 14.03 -4.87
C ILE A 311 -4.90 14.34 -5.94
N LEU A 312 -4.57 15.18 -6.92
CA LEU A 312 -5.43 15.46 -8.06
C LEU A 312 -5.55 14.24 -9.00
N ASP A 313 -4.48 13.49 -9.21
CA ASP A 313 -4.53 12.24 -9.99
C ASP A 313 -5.43 11.20 -9.30
N VAL A 314 -5.39 11.07 -7.97
CA VAL A 314 -6.30 10.20 -7.20
C VAL A 314 -7.74 10.69 -7.29
N ALA A 315 -7.97 12.00 -7.15
CA ALA A 315 -9.30 12.58 -7.31
C ALA A 315 -9.88 12.32 -8.72
N ASN A 316 -9.05 12.41 -9.76
CA ASN A 316 -9.45 12.08 -11.14
C ASN A 316 -9.75 10.58 -11.32
N ALA A 317 -9.06 9.69 -10.60
CA ALA A 317 -9.40 8.27 -10.57
C ALA A 317 -10.80 8.05 -9.98
N LEU A 318 -11.09 8.69 -8.83
CA LEU A 318 -12.40 8.63 -8.18
C LEU A 318 -13.50 9.24 -9.05
N LYS A 319 -13.25 10.39 -9.69
CA LYS A 319 -14.16 10.98 -10.67
C LYS A 319 -14.54 9.99 -11.77
N ALA A 320 -13.55 9.29 -12.35
CA ALA A 320 -13.81 8.30 -13.40
C ALA A 320 -14.65 7.13 -12.87
N ALA A 321 -14.41 6.66 -11.65
CA ALA A 321 -15.16 5.58 -11.02
C ALA A 321 -16.59 6.02 -10.64
N HIS A 322 -16.75 7.16 -9.97
CA HIS A 322 -18.05 7.67 -9.52
C HIS A 322 -18.99 8.00 -10.68
N LYS A 323 -18.46 8.48 -11.81
CA LYS A 323 -19.23 8.69 -13.03
C LYS A 323 -19.94 7.42 -13.50
N GLU A 324 -19.30 6.27 -13.32
CA GLU A 324 -19.86 4.95 -13.64
C GLU A 324 -20.55 4.30 -12.44
N GLN A 325 -20.83 5.09 -11.38
CA GLN A 325 -21.47 4.63 -10.14
C GLN A 325 -20.73 3.47 -9.46
N VAL A 326 -19.41 3.51 -9.52
CA VAL A 326 -18.49 2.58 -8.84
C VAL A 326 -17.82 3.34 -7.70
N TYR A 327 -18.04 2.93 -6.45
CA TYR A 327 -17.38 3.48 -5.27
C TYR A 327 -16.25 2.54 -4.84
N HIS A 328 -15.06 3.09 -4.61
CA HIS A 328 -13.85 2.31 -4.36
C HIS A 328 -13.85 1.63 -2.99
N ARG A 329 -14.23 2.36 -1.93
CA ARG A 329 -14.40 1.90 -0.54
C ARG A 329 -13.12 1.53 0.22
N ASP A 330 -11.97 1.53 -0.44
CA ASP A 330 -10.67 1.21 0.17
C ASP A 330 -9.58 2.16 -0.36
N VAL A 331 -9.90 3.45 -0.38
CA VAL A 331 -8.97 4.50 -0.78
C VAL A 331 -7.99 4.74 0.36
N CYS A 332 -6.75 4.29 0.19
CA CYS A 332 -5.68 4.41 1.17
C CYS A 332 -4.32 4.52 0.47
N PRO A 333 -3.27 5.01 1.15
CA PRO A 333 -1.96 5.18 0.54
C PRO A 333 -1.31 3.90 0.02
N GLU A 334 -1.70 2.74 0.53
CA GLU A 334 -1.26 1.41 0.08
C GLU A 334 -1.78 1.08 -1.33
N ASN A 335 -2.96 1.62 -1.67
CA ASN A 335 -3.65 1.40 -2.96
C ASN A 335 -3.37 2.50 -3.99
N ILE A 336 -2.50 3.47 -3.68
CA ILE A 336 -2.09 4.53 -4.59
C ILE A 336 -0.64 4.30 -4.99
N PHE A 337 -0.39 4.13 -6.27
CA PHE A 337 0.95 3.98 -6.82
C PHE A 337 1.45 5.31 -7.38
N VAL A 338 2.70 5.65 -7.01
CA VAL A 338 3.36 6.89 -7.42
C VAL A 338 4.50 6.55 -8.37
N TYR A 339 4.44 7.09 -9.56
CA TYR A 339 5.39 6.90 -10.64
C TYR A 339 6.43 8.02 -10.69
N GLU A 340 7.46 7.82 -11.50
CA GLU A 340 8.44 8.85 -11.77
C GLU A 340 7.77 10.13 -12.34
N GLY A 341 8.21 11.29 -11.89
CA GLY A 341 7.61 12.58 -12.28
C GLY A 341 6.38 12.99 -11.47
N GLY A 342 6.07 12.32 -10.35
CA GLY A 342 4.98 12.71 -9.44
C GLY A 342 3.57 12.42 -9.97
N LYS A 343 3.44 11.51 -10.92
CA LYS A 343 2.15 10.98 -11.37
C LYS A 343 1.67 9.88 -10.45
N ALA A 344 0.35 9.74 -10.29
CA ALA A 344 -0.22 8.70 -9.46
C ALA A 344 -1.36 7.95 -10.16
N ALA A 345 -1.62 6.72 -9.70
CA ALA A 345 -2.79 5.95 -10.10
C ALA A 345 -3.34 5.14 -8.95
N LEU A 346 -4.67 5.02 -8.90
CA LEU A 346 -5.42 4.25 -7.92
C LEU A 346 -5.55 2.81 -8.40
N ALA A 347 -5.38 1.86 -7.49
CA ALA A 347 -5.46 0.42 -7.74
C ALA A 347 -6.39 -0.27 -6.73
N ASN A 348 -6.59 -1.56 -6.90
CA ASN A 348 -7.26 -2.43 -5.93
C ASN A 348 -8.77 -2.12 -5.74
N PHE A 349 -9.53 -2.29 -6.80
CA PHE A 349 -11.01 -2.15 -6.78
C PHE A 349 -11.74 -3.40 -6.21
N GLY A 350 -11.04 -4.28 -5.50
CA GLY A 350 -11.64 -5.51 -4.94
C GLY A 350 -12.78 -5.27 -3.94
N MET A 351 -12.79 -4.12 -3.27
CA MET A 351 -13.85 -3.71 -2.35
C MET A 351 -14.91 -2.81 -2.98
N ALA A 352 -14.85 -2.59 -4.31
CA ALA A 352 -15.74 -1.67 -4.98
C ALA A 352 -17.23 -1.99 -4.78
N TRP A 353 -18.03 -0.93 -4.68
CA TRP A 353 -19.49 -1.00 -4.60
C TRP A 353 -20.11 -0.51 -5.89
N PHE A 354 -21.15 -1.22 -6.36
CA PHE A 354 -21.90 -0.90 -7.56
C PHE A 354 -23.34 -0.54 -7.19
N VAL A 355 -23.77 0.65 -7.52
CA VAL A 355 -25.13 1.12 -7.19
C VAL A 355 -26.22 0.26 -7.84
N GLU A 356 -25.97 -0.20 -9.08
CA GLU A 356 -26.93 -1.02 -9.84
C GLU A 356 -26.93 -2.51 -9.45
N HIS A 357 -25.89 -2.99 -8.78
CA HIS A 357 -25.70 -4.40 -8.44
C HIS A 357 -25.30 -4.55 -6.97
N SER A 358 -26.16 -4.02 -6.08
CA SER A 358 -25.93 -4.06 -4.63
C SER A 358 -25.84 -5.48 -4.05
N ASP A 359 -26.41 -6.47 -4.73
CA ASP A 359 -26.35 -7.90 -4.40
C ASP A 359 -24.99 -8.54 -4.67
N LEU A 360 -24.19 -7.99 -5.62
CA LEU A 360 -22.79 -8.38 -5.84
C LEU A 360 -21.84 -7.70 -4.85
N SER A 361 -22.31 -6.65 -4.20
CA SER A 361 -21.51 -5.84 -3.30
C SER A 361 -21.42 -6.49 -1.93
N PHE A 362 -20.24 -6.48 -1.37
CA PHE A 362 -19.96 -6.96 -0.02
C PHE A 362 -20.89 -6.33 1.02
N THR A 363 -21.54 -7.13 1.84
CA THR A 363 -22.16 -6.61 3.06
C THR A 363 -21.09 -6.22 4.06
N VAL A 364 -20.90 -4.92 4.20
CA VAL A 364 -19.82 -4.25 4.97
C VAL A 364 -19.81 -4.60 6.47
N LYS A 365 -20.88 -5.17 7.00
CA LYS A 365 -21.14 -5.26 8.45
C LYS A 365 -20.12 -5.99 9.32
N LYS A 366 -19.12 -6.71 8.77
CA LYS A 366 -18.14 -7.47 9.60
C LYS A 366 -16.66 -7.23 9.30
N ASP A 367 -16.32 -6.61 8.19
CA ASP A 367 -14.95 -6.68 7.67
C ASP A 367 -14.27 -5.35 7.37
N THR A 368 -14.94 -4.22 7.65
CA THR A 368 -14.29 -2.91 7.56
C THR A 368 -13.25 -2.77 8.65
N ASN A 369 -12.05 -2.37 8.26
CA ASN A 369 -11.00 -2.06 9.20
C ASN A 369 -11.30 -0.72 9.91
N ILE A 370 -12.19 -0.78 10.90
CA ILE A 370 -12.58 0.39 11.71
C ILE A 370 -11.40 1.01 12.45
N ASN A 371 -10.28 0.32 12.50
CA ASN A 371 -9.02 0.82 13.04
C ASN A 371 -8.22 1.63 12.01
N SER A 372 -8.67 1.68 10.74
CA SER A 372 -8.03 2.51 9.73
C SER A 372 -8.51 3.96 9.84
N PRO A 373 -7.60 4.95 9.76
CA PRO A 373 -7.96 6.37 9.72
C PRO A 373 -8.65 6.76 8.40
N TYR A 374 -8.52 5.98 7.34
CA TYR A 374 -9.11 6.26 6.02
C TYR A 374 -10.54 5.74 5.87
N THR A 375 -11.00 4.92 6.82
CA THR A 375 -12.37 4.40 6.80
C THR A 375 -13.36 5.49 7.22
N ALA A 376 -14.35 5.75 6.38
CA ALA A 376 -15.38 6.75 6.66
C ALA A 376 -16.37 6.25 7.76
N PRO A 377 -16.90 7.14 8.61
CA PRO A 377 -17.75 6.76 9.74
C PRO A 377 -19.00 5.97 9.39
N GLU A 378 -19.65 6.27 8.28
CA GLU A 378 -20.87 5.59 7.80
C GLU A 378 -20.66 4.11 7.50
N PHE A 379 -19.43 3.67 7.31
CA PHE A 379 -19.13 2.23 7.21
C PHE A 379 -19.46 1.45 8.48
N LEU A 380 -19.45 2.11 9.65
CA LEU A 380 -19.86 1.48 10.92
C LEU A 380 -21.35 1.10 10.92
N GLU A 381 -22.15 1.84 10.15
CA GLU A 381 -23.60 1.61 9.99
C GLU A 381 -23.90 0.71 8.78
N GLY A 382 -22.92 0.47 7.92
CA GLY A 382 -23.03 -0.35 6.72
C GLY A 382 -23.46 0.44 5.48
N ASP A 383 -23.49 1.76 5.59
CA ASP A 383 -23.84 2.65 4.49
C ASP A 383 -22.60 3.00 3.66
N VAL A 384 -22.79 3.19 2.37
CA VAL A 384 -21.73 3.53 1.41
C VAL A 384 -22.26 4.54 0.41
N CYS A 385 -21.46 5.57 0.16
CA CYS A 385 -21.74 6.58 -0.86
C CYS A 385 -20.44 7.12 -1.47
N SER A 386 -20.54 7.96 -2.49
CA SER A 386 -19.39 8.67 -3.08
C SER A 386 -18.62 9.46 -2.03
N GLY A 387 -19.32 10.09 -1.07
CA GLY A 387 -18.74 10.83 0.04
C GLY A 387 -17.83 10.00 0.96
N SER A 388 -17.95 8.66 0.95
CA SER A 388 -17.04 7.78 1.69
C SER A 388 -15.63 7.78 1.09
N ASP A 389 -15.51 7.73 -0.23
CA ASP A 389 -14.23 7.86 -0.93
C ASP A 389 -13.66 9.28 -0.80
N ILE A 390 -14.53 10.30 -0.77
CA ILE A 390 -14.12 11.71 -0.53
C ILE A 390 -13.56 11.91 0.88
N PHE A 391 -14.13 11.25 1.88
CA PHE A 391 -13.57 11.26 3.24
C PHE A 391 -12.14 10.70 3.24
N ALA A 392 -11.94 9.51 2.67
CA ALA A 392 -10.62 8.88 2.57
C ALA A 392 -9.62 9.76 1.81
N LEU A 393 -10.04 10.37 0.68
CA LEU A 393 -9.25 11.33 -0.08
C LEU A 393 -8.83 12.53 0.77
N GLY A 394 -9.73 13.04 1.61
CA GLY A 394 -9.46 14.13 2.55
C GLY A 394 -8.40 13.76 3.59
N VAL A 395 -8.47 12.56 4.16
CA VAL A 395 -7.46 12.08 5.13
C VAL A 395 -6.10 11.91 4.45
N ILE A 396 -6.07 11.37 3.23
CA ILE A 396 -4.83 11.25 2.43
C ILE A 396 -4.27 12.64 2.11
N PHE A 397 -5.13 13.59 1.71
CA PHE A 397 -4.72 14.97 1.49
C PHE A 397 -4.06 15.56 2.74
N TYR A 398 -4.71 15.41 3.89
CA TYR A 398 -4.18 15.90 5.16
C TYR A 398 -2.81 15.29 5.48
N GLU A 399 -2.69 13.95 5.43
CA GLU A 399 -1.44 13.25 5.70
C GLU A 399 -0.33 13.66 4.73
N LEU A 400 -0.65 13.76 3.46
CA LEU A 400 0.30 14.15 2.41
C LEU A 400 0.81 15.58 2.61
N MET A 401 -0.06 16.54 3.00
CA MET A 401 0.32 17.94 3.19
C MET A 401 1.06 18.16 4.50
N THR A 402 0.56 17.62 5.61
CA THR A 402 1.10 17.86 6.96
C THR A 402 2.20 16.86 7.35
N GLY A 403 2.29 15.70 6.69
CA GLY A 403 3.17 14.60 7.06
C GLY A 403 2.73 13.84 8.32
N LYS A 404 1.47 14.02 8.76
CA LYS A 404 0.89 13.38 9.95
C LYS A 404 -0.56 13.01 9.68
N LEU A 405 -1.05 11.98 10.35
CA LEU A 405 -2.48 11.66 10.38
C LEU A 405 -3.23 12.63 11.31
N PRO A 406 -4.47 13.01 10.99
CA PRO A 406 -5.29 13.84 11.86
C PRO A 406 -5.85 13.08 13.07
N PHE A 407 -5.95 11.76 12.97
CA PHE A 407 -6.39 10.80 14.00
C PHE A 407 -5.92 9.39 13.64
N ASP A 408 -5.86 8.49 14.63
CA ASP A 408 -5.31 7.14 14.43
C ASP A 408 -6.32 6.15 13.81
N SER A 409 -7.61 6.39 13.98
CA SER A 409 -8.67 5.50 13.50
C SER A 409 -10.01 6.21 13.31
N CYS A 410 -10.90 5.63 12.51
CA CYS A 410 -12.29 6.07 12.40
C CYS A 410 -12.98 6.12 13.78
N LEU A 411 -12.70 5.15 14.64
CA LEU A 411 -13.27 5.11 15.99
C LEU A 411 -12.78 6.29 16.85
N THR A 412 -11.50 6.66 16.78
CA THR A 412 -10.95 7.83 17.47
C THR A 412 -11.59 9.11 16.93
N PHE A 413 -11.75 9.22 15.62
CA PHE A 413 -12.39 10.38 14.99
C PHE A 413 -13.83 10.58 15.46
N THR A 414 -14.64 9.53 15.52
CA THR A 414 -16.05 9.63 15.96
C THR A 414 -16.19 9.80 17.46
N SER A 415 -15.44 9.05 18.29
CA SER A 415 -15.62 9.03 19.74
C SER A 415 -14.88 10.15 20.47
N ALA A 416 -13.65 10.45 20.09
CA ALA A 416 -12.82 11.45 20.78
C ALA A 416 -12.96 12.85 20.19
N LEU A 417 -13.10 12.97 18.86
CA LEU A 417 -13.22 14.26 18.16
C LEU A 417 -14.67 14.64 17.83
N GLY A 418 -15.64 13.77 18.14
CA GLY A 418 -17.05 14.05 17.85
C GLY A 418 -17.37 14.17 16.35
N GLY A 419 -16.53 13.60 15.49
CA GLY A 419 -16.74 13.59 14.04
C GLY A 419 -16.39 14.89 13.31
N LEU A 420 -15.62 15.78 13.93
CA LEU A 420 -15.11 17.01 13.34
C LEU A 420 -13.68 17.24 13.82
N LEU A 421 -12.82 17.77 12.94
CA LEU A 421 -11.49 18.22 13.39
C LEU A 421 -11.58 19.56 14.12
N THR A 422 -10.82 19.66 15.20
CA THR A 422 -10.69 20.90 15.97
C THR A 422 -9.78 21.90 15.26
N GLU A 423 -9.88 23.18 15.59
CA GLU A 423 -9.11 24.27 14.94
C GLU A 423 -7.59 24.07 15.02
N ASP A 424 -7.09 23.47 16.09
CA ASP A 424 -5.66 23.18 16.29
C ASP A 424 -5.15 22.03 15.39
N LEU A 425 -6.05 21.20 14.88
CA LEU A 425 -5.75 20.15 13.90
C LEU A 425 -5.87 20.61 12.44
N MET A 426 -6.25 21.85 12.17
CA MET A 426 -6.31 22.36 10.80
C MET A 426 -4.91 22.40 10.16
N PRO A 427 -4.76 22.05 8.86
CA PRO A 427 -3.46 22.04 8.17
C PRO A 427 -2.62 23.29 8.38
N SER A 428 -3.22 24.48 8.29
CA SER A 428 -2.54 25.78 8.49
C SER A 428 -2.04 25.99 9.93
N LYS A 429 -2.64 25.32 10.90
CA LYS A 429 -2.25 25.38 12.32
C LYS A 429 -1.17 24.34 12.65
N VAL A 430 -1.24 23.17 12.01
CA VAL A 430 -0.24 22.09 12.18
C VAL A 430 1.07 22.45 11.50
N SER A 431 1.02 23.10 10.35
CA SER A 431 2.21 23.59 9.62
C SER A 431 1.96 25.00 9.10
N LYS A 432 2.74 25.97 9.64
CA LYS A 432 2.60 27.40 9.31
C LYS A 432 2.93 27.74 7.85
N ASP A 433 3.57 26.82 7.14
CA ASP A 433 3.93 27.01 5.72
C ASP A 433 2.80 26.60 4.79
N LEU A 434 1.71 26.01 5.31
CA LEU A 434 0.56 25.60 4.52
C LEU A 434 -0.48 26.73 4.43
N PRO A 435 -1.02 26.99 3.22
CA PRO A 435 -2.01 28.05 3.03
C PRO A 435 -3.37 27.68 3.65
N GLU A 436 -4.11 28.70 4.09
CA GLU A 436 -5.40 28.53 4.79
C GLU A 436 -6.49 27.84 3.93
N TRP A 437 -6.40 27.91 2.60
CA TRP A 437 -7.38 27.22 1.75
C TRP A 437 -7.35 25.70 1.93
N MET A 438 -6.24 25.12 2.43
CA MET A 438 -6.16 23.69 2.74
C MET A 438 -7.05 23.30 3.94
N ASP A 439 -7.34 24.23 4.84
CA ASP A 439 -8.27 24.02 5.94
C ASP A 439 -9.70 23.82 5.41
N GLU A 440 -10.08 24.53 4.35
CA GLU A 440 -11.40 24.38 3.71
C GLU A 440 -11.54 23.02 3.04
N VAL A 441 -10.47 22.49 2.40
CA VAL A 441 -10.48 21.12 1.86
C VAL A 441 -10.84 20.13 2.97
N VAL A 442 -10.20 20.24 4.11
CA VAL A 442 -10.40 19.36 5.26
C VAL A 442 -11.82 19.48 5.83
N LYS A 443 -12.34 20.70 5.96
CA LYS A 443 -13.70 20.96 6.45
C LYS A 443 -14.80 20.37 5.55
N HIS A 444 -14.52 20.22 4.24
CA HIS A 444 -15.47 19.67 3.28
C HIS A 444 -15.23 18.18 2.95
N THR A 445 -14.24 17.55 3.56
CA THR A 445 -13.93 16.14 3.33
C THR A 445 -13.93 15.33 4.62
N ILE A 446 -13.28 15.80 5.70
CA ILE A 446 -13.13 15.08 6.96
C ILE A 446 -14.23 15.50 7.94
N VAL A 447 -15.45 15.09 7.66
CA VAL A 447 -16.65 15.33 8.46
C VAL A 447 -17.39 14.02 8.64
N ALA A 448 -17.94 13.74 9.84
CA ALA A 448 -18.66 12.48 10.09
C ALA A 448 -19.93 12.35 9.26
N ASP A 449 -20.69 13.45 9.13
CA ASP A 449 -21.91 13.48 8.32
C ASP A 449 -21.56 13.45 6.81
N PRO A 450 -21.86 12.37 6.08
CA PRO A 450 -21.48 12.25 4.67
C PRO A 450 -22.15 13.31 3.79
N PHE A 451 -23.33 13.83 4.16
CA PHE A 451 -24.06 14.85 3.39
C PHE A 451 -23.47 16.27 3.54
N LYS A 452 -22.55 16.47 4.47
CA LYS A 452 -21.82 17.73 4.64
C LYS A 452 -20.49 17.76 3.90
N ARG A 453 -20.10 16.64 3.31
CA ARG A 453 -18.90 16.55 2.47
C ARG A 453 -19.23 16.96 1.03
N TRP A 454 -18.23 17.24 0.26
CA TRP A 454 -18.39 17.22 -1.19
C TRP A 454 -18.91 15.86 -1.64
N GLN A 455 -19.83 15.88 -2.59
CA GLN A 455 -20.48 14.65 -3.07
C GLN A 455 -19.79 14.08 -4.29
N GLU A 456 -19.11 14.93 -5.06
CA GLU A 456 -18.44 14.58 -6.29
C GLU A 456 -16.93 14.92 -6.20
N ALA A 457 -16.09 14.09 -6.80
CA ALA A 457 -14.66 14.36 -6.87
C ALA A 457 -14.34 15.63 -7.70
N ASP A 458 -15.26 16.06 -8.57
CA ASP A 458 -15.16 17.30 -9.31
C ASP A 458 -15.09 18.52 -8.41
N GLU A 459 -15.90 18.59 -7.36
CA GLU A 459 -15.92 19.70 -6.39
C GLU A 459 -14.54 19.83 -5.71
N PHE A 460 -13.93 18.71 -5.33
CA PHE A 460 -12.59 18.66 -4.77
C PHE A 460 -11.54 19.17 -5.77
N ILE A 461 -11.59 18.70 -7.02
CA ILE A 461 -10.65 19.06 -8.07
C ILE A 461 -10.75 20.56 -8.40
N GLU A 462 -11.97 21.07 -8.62
CA GLU A 462 -12.22 22.47 -8.94
C GLU A 462 -11.78 23.41 -7.83
N PHE A 463 -12.08 23.05 -6.57
CA PHE A 463 -11.68 23.87 -5.42
C PHE A 463 -10.16 23.99 -5.30
N ILE A 464 -9.42 22.89 -5.44
CA ILE A 464 -7.95 22.93 -5.36
C ILE A 464 -7.37 23.75 -6.51
N ASN A 465 -7.83 23.54 -7.75
CA ASN A 465 -7.33 24.26 -8.91
C ASN A 465 -7.57 25.77 -8.78
N ASN A 466 -8.78 26.18 -8.39
CA ASN A 466 -9.11 27.59 -8.18
C ASN A 466 -8.27 28.21 -7.06
N SER A 467 -8.09 27.52 -5.95
CA SER A 467 -7.28 27.97 -4.82
C SER A 467 -5.81 28.16 -5.20
N MET A 468 -5.26 27.22 -5.98
CA MET A 468 -3.88 27.33 -6.50
C MET A 468 -3.71 28.50 -7.46
N GLU A 469 -4.67 28.74 -8.34
CA GLU A 469 -4.64 29.90 -9.24
C GLU A 469 -4.69 31.22 -8.48
N GLU A 470 -5.54 31.31 -7.46
CA GLU A 470 -5.62 32.51 -6.60
C GLU A 470 -4.31 32.76 -5.83
N GLU A 471 -3.70 31.70 -5.32
CA GLU A 471 -2.42 31.78 -4.59
C GLU A 471 -1.30 32.24 -5.53
N GLN A 472 -1.26 31.72 -6.76
CA GLN A 472 -0.33 32.17 -7.79
C GLN A 472 -0.54 33.64 -8.15
N LYS A 473 -1.77 34.10 -8.32
CA LYS A 473 -2.11 35.51 -8.58
C LYS A 473 -1.63 36.42 -7.45
N LYS A 474 -1.92 36.06 -6.18
CA LYS A 474 -1.46 36.78 -4.97
C LYS A 474 0.07 36.85 -4.91
N THR A 475 0.76 35.76 -5.23
CA THR A 475 2.22 35.70 -5.25
C THR A 475 2.82 36.63 -6.32
N ILE A 476 2.26 36.64 -7.52
CA ILE A 476 2.68 37.52 -8.61
C ILE A 476 2.42 39.00 -8.25
N GLU A 477 1.27 39.30 -7.68
CA GLU A 477 0.93 40.66 -7.23
C GLU A 477 1.87 41.12 -6.10
N ALA A 478 2.18 40.27 -5.13
CA ALA A 478 3.12 40.58 -4.04
C ALA A 478 4.56 40.77 -4.56
N GLN A 479 4.99 40.00 -5.57
CA GLN A 479 6.27 40.19 -6.24
C GLN A 479 6.31 41.49 -7.02
N ASN A 480 5.25 41.82 -7.74
CA ASN A 480 5.11 43.08 -8.47
C ASN A 480 5.04 44.31 -7.53
N ALA A 481 4.38 44.17 -6.38
CA ALA A 481 4.34 45.22 -5.36
C ALA A 481 5.71 45.43 -4.68
N LYS A 482 6.50 44.38 -4.48
CA LYS A 482 7.89 44.49 -3.99
C LYS A 482 8.86 45.03 -5.05
N ALA A 483 8.61 44.77 -6.32
CA ALA A 483 9.36 45.36 -7.44
C ALA A 483 8.96 46.80 -7.75
N GLY A 484 7.82 47.27 -7.23
CA GLY A 484 7.19 48.55 -7.54
C GLY A 484 7.82 49.81 -6.92
N ASN A 485 9.02 49.75 -6.29
CA ASN A 485 9.72 50.95 -5.83
C ASN A 485 10.90 51.40 -6.72
N ASN A 486 11.08 50.76 -7.88
CA ASN A 486 12.00 51.26 -8.89
C ASN A 486 11.57 50.72 -10.27
N THR A 487 10.64 51.40 -10.95
CA THR A 487 10.75 51.52 -12.42
C THR A 487 9.55 52.24 -12.99
N THR A 488 9.83 53.25 -13.73
CA THR A 488 9.02 53.94 -14.76
C THR A 488 8.23 52.94 -15.60
N SER A 489 6.93 53.21 -15.81
CA SER A 489 5.99 52.51 -16.69
C SER A 489 6.60 52.19 -18.05
N GLN A 490 7.00 50.93 -18.29
CA GLN A 490 7.28 50.45 -19.65
C GLN A 490 5.97 50.05 -20.36
N PRO A 491 5.87 50.30 -21.67
CA PRO A 491 4.67 49.96 -22.45
C PRO A 491 4.40 48.46 -22.44
N LYS A 492 3.12 48.06 -22.42
CA LYS A 492 2.62 46.65 -22.33
C LYS A 492 3.20 45.67 -23.37
N ASP A 493 3.77 46.17 -24.47
CA ASP A 493 4.32 45.36 -25.56
C ASP A 493 5.86 45.27 -25.57
N ALA A 494 6.54 45.73 -24.54
CA ALA A 494 8.01 45.83 -24.53
C ALA A 494 8.69 44.47 -24.72
N TYR A 495 8.13 43.39 -24.15
CA TYR A 495 8.75 42.07 -24.22
C TYR A 495 8.72 41.44 -25.62
N LEU A 496 7.67 41.69 -26.42
CA LEU A 496 7.60 41.25 -27.83
C LEU A 496 8.51 42.03 -28.76
N LYS A 497 8.85 43.27 -28.39
CA LYS A 497 9.80 44.11 -29.16
C LYS A 497 11.25 43.65 -28.98
N ASP A 498 11.57 43.05 -27.85
CA ASP A 498 12.90 42.52 -27.53
C ASP A 498 13.15 41.13 -28.08
N MET A 499 12.13 40.46 -28.62
CA MET A 499 12.23 39.15 -29.26
C MET A 499 12.86 39.29 -30.67
N LYS A 500 14.18 39.20 -30.73
CA LYS A 500 14.99 39.27 -31.97
C LYS A 500 15.68 37.93 -32.22
N PRO A 501 16.09 37.63 -33.46
CA PRO A 501 16.94 36.49 -33.75
C PRO A 501 18.15 36.42 -32.82
N GLY A 502 18.44 35.20 -32.29
CA GLY A 502 19.50 34.97 -31.32
C GLY A 502 19.07 35.01 -29.85
N VAL A 503 17.86 35.45 -29.51
CA VAL A 503 17.33 35.45 -28.14
C VAL A 503 16.89 34.05 -27.75
N LYS A 504 17.29 33.59 -26.57
CA LYS A 504 16.79 32.33 -25.97
C LYS A 504 15.40 32.56 -25.39
N VAL A 505 14.42 31.80 -25.90
CA VAL A 505 13.02 31.79 -25.40
C VAL A 505 12.89 30.86 -24.23
N THR A 506 13.61 29.73 -24.26
CA THR A 506 13.81 28.78 -23.16
C THR A 506 15.29 28.37 -23.14
N PRO A 507 15.75 27.67 -22.08
CA PRO A 507 17.15 27.17 -22.05
C PRO A 507 17.55 26.35 -23.28
N SER A 508 16.57 25.68 -23.93
CA SER A 508 16.79 24.80 -25.09
C SER A 508 16.28 25.34 -26.43
N MET A 509 15.72 26.56 -26.47
CA MET A 509 15.13 27.12 -27.70
C MET A 509 15.68 28.51 -27.99
N THR A 510 16.26 28.67 -29.16
CA THR A 510 16.80 29.97 -29.67
C THR A 510 15.97 30.49 -30.83
N LEU A 511 15.54 31.74 -30.75
CA LEU A 511 14.82 32.44 -31.81
C LEU A 511 15.71 32.62 -33.07
N HIS A 512 15.18 32.22 -34.21
CA HIS A 512 15.91 32.35 -35.48
C HIS A 512 15.34 33.41 -36.40
N GLU A 513 14.03 33.39 -36.66
CA GLU A 513 13.35 34.39 -37.49
C GLU A 513 11.85 34.53 -37.13
N ILE A 514 11.26 35.66 -37.51
CA ILE A 514 9.83 35.89 -37.37
C ILE A 514 9.13 35.36 -38.62
N LEU A 515 8.23 34.38 -38.48
CA LEU A 515 7.48 33.78 -39.58
C LEU A 515 6.18 34.50 -39.87
N GLY A 516 5.58 35.20 -38.89
CA GLY A 516 4.33 35.91 -39.09
C GLY A 516 3.86 36.70 -37.86
N ARG A 517 2.89 37.60 -38.08
CA ARG A 517 2.20 38.37 -37.06
C ARG A 517 0.71 38.12 -37.19
N GLY A 518 0.06 37.68 -36.11
CA GLY A 518 -1.38 37.51 -36.00
C GLY A 518 -2.00 38.51 -35.04
N GLY A 519 -3.33 38.56 -34.97
CA GLY A 519 -4.07 39.49 -34.10
C GLY A 519 -3.79 39.35 -32.62
N PHE A 520 -3.35 38.17 -32.18
CA PHE A 520 -3.15 37.84 -30.76
C PHE A 520 -1.71 37.46 -30.41
N GLY A 521 -0.75 37.57 -31.37
CA GLY A 521 0.63 37.18 -31.11
C GLY A 521 1.49 37.08 -32.36
N ARG A 522 2.73 36.58 -32.19
CA ARG A 522 3.71 36.41 -33.27
C ARG A 522 4.18 34.99 -33.38
N VAL A 523 4.39 34.52 -34.62
CA VAL A 523 4.93 33.19 -34.90
C VAL A 523 6.42 33.31 -35.20
N PHE A 524 7.21 32.52 -34.55
CA PHE A 524 8.66 32.51 -34.69
C PHE A 524 9.16 31.14 -35.10
N LYS A 525 10.19 31.09 -35.90
CA LYS A 525 11.02 29.93 -36.13
C LYS A 525 12.08 29.87 -35.04
N VAL A 526 12.14 28.77 -34.32
CA VAL A 526 13.09 28.58 -33.24
C VAL A 526 13.92 27.31 -33.49
N TRP A 527 15.19 27.37 -33.11
CA TRP A 527 16.05 26.20 -33.09
C TRP A 527 15.90 25.50 -31.73
N HIS A 528 15.64 24.19 -31.73
CA HIS A 528 15.55 23.41 -30.54
C HIS A 528 16.84 22.61 -30.33
N ASP A 529 17.62 22.95 -29.30
CA ASP A 529 18.98 22.41 -29.09
C ASP A 529 19.01 20.91 -28.84
N MET A 530 18.01 20.36 -28.15
CA MET A 530 17.93 18.92 -27.84
C MET A 530 17.41 18.08 -29.02
N GLN A 531 16.44 18.59 -29.77
CA GLN A 531 15.85 17.88 -30.92
C GLN A 531 16.62 18.10 -32.21
N LYS A 532 17.57 19.04 -32.23
CA LYS A 532 18.40 19.40 -33.41
C LYS A 532 17.58 19.74 -34.65
N GLN A 533 16.44 20.43 -34.45
CA GLN A 533 15.55 20.81 -35.54
C GLN A 533 14.94 22.18 -35.30
N PHE A 534 14.40 22.77 -36.40
CA PHE A 534 13.62 23.98 -36.30
C PHE A 534 12.16 23.68 -35.98
N LEU A 535 11.58 24.46 -35.08
CA LEU A 535 10.16 24.46 -34.73
C LEU A 535 9.54 25.81 -35.01
N ALA A 536 8.23 25.82 -35.26
CA ALA A 536 7.44 27.06 -35.28
C ALA A 536 6.75 27.18 -33.91
N ILE A 537 7.00 28.30 -33.22
CA ILE A 537 6.30 28.61 -31.97
C ILE A 537 5.52 29.90 -32.11
N LYS A 538 4.31 29.93 -31.54
CA LYS A 538 3.52 31.17 -31.45
C LYS A 538 3.62 31.70 -30.03
N ILE A 539 4.03 32.97 -29.90
CA ILE A 539 4.09 33.69 -28.64
C ILE A 539 2.94 34.67 -28.63
N PHE A 540 2.01 34.49 -27.72
CA PHE A 540 0.81 35.32 -27.58
C PHE A 540 1.12 36.61 -26.83
N GLU A 541 0.34 37.65 -27.09
CA GLU A 541 0.36 38.87 -26.31
C GLU A 541 -0.21 38.60 -24.91
N ARG A 542 0.27 39.31 -23.88
CA ARG A 542 -0.09 39.09 -22.49
C ARG A 542 -1.60 39.13 -22.18
N ASP A 543 -2.37 39.85 -23.01
CA ASP A 543 -3.81 40.02 -22.84
C ASP A 543 -4.63 39.01 -23.70
N ALA A 544 -3.98 38.10 -24.41
CA ALA A 544 -4.68 37.03 -25.13
C ALA A 544 -5.24 36.02 -24.16
N SER A 545 -6.57 35.76 -24.21
CA SER A 545 -7.18 34.75 -23.36
C SER A 545 -6.67 33.35 -23.72
N VAL A 546 -6.61 32.46 -22.74
CA VAL A 546 -6.24 31.04 -22.94
C VAL A 546 -7.17 30.39 -23.95
N ASP A 547 -8.46 30.75 -23.94
CA ASP A 547 -9.47 30.25 -24.87
C ASP A 547 -9.15 30.58 -26.33
N ASN A 548 -8.57 31.76 -26.59
CA ASN A 548 -8.13 32.14 -27.94
C ASN A 548 -6.93 31.30 -28.42
N ALA A 549 -6.06 30.89 -27.50
CA ALA A 549 -4.94 29.99 -27.80
C ALA A 549 -5.40 28.57 -28.09
N ILE A 550 -6.39 28.09 -27.35
CA ILE A 550 -6.99 26.73 -27.50
C ILE A 550 -7.78 26.67 -28.82
N ASN A 551 -8.62 27.65 -29.11
CA ASN A 551 -9.41 27.70 -30.35
C ASN A 551 -8.54 27.76 -31.61
N GLU A 552 -7.42 28.50 -31.57
CA GLU A 552 -6.45 28.47 -32.67
C GLU A 552 -5.72 27.15 -32.82
N PHE A 553 -5.41 26.46 -31.69
CA PHE A 553 -4.78 25.16 -31.74
C PHE A 553 -5.72 24.07 -32.30
N GLU A 554 -7.01 24.12 -31.98
CA GLU A 554 -8.02 23.22 -32.55
C GLU A 554 -8.29 23.45 -34.03
N ALA A 555 -8.13 24.68 -34.52
CA ALA A 555 -8.26 24.99 -35.94
C ALA A 555 -7.06 24.49 -36.80
N PHE A 556 -5.98 24.05 -36.17
CA PHE A 556 -4.81 23.44 -36.82
C PHE A 556 -4.79 21.91 -36.80
N LYS A 557 -5.77 21.28 -36.17
CA LYS A 557 -6.01 19.82 -36.26
C LYS A 557 -6.85 19.50 -37.50
#